data_53a0a27dd4d36ade3d58ba329b77d985
#
_entry.id   53a0a27dd4d36ade3d58ba329b77d985
#
_cell.length_a   1.000
_cell.length_b   1.000
_cell.length_c   1.000
_cell.angle_alpha   90.00
_cell.angle_beta   90.00
_cell.angle_gamma   90.00
#
_symmetry.space_group_name_H-M   'P 1'
#
loop_
_entity.id
_entity.type
_entity.pdbx_description
1 polymer ?
#
loop_
_entity_poly.entity_id
_entity_poly.type
_entity_poly.pdbx_seq_one_letter_code
_entity_poly.pdbx_strand_id
1 'polypeptide(L)'
;MKKQVQFLWKVNGDFSPQDLQKVFLAGHPSDTAQRQQLMEEILSLFDCAVFWHEDIGPLEAIDSTDLDWNLRGMKLFVVVVTSNFLREENPARSYEYRFAVENHIPVLPIAMEPGLEETFAQQMEQVGPGYGKIQLLRHEETSRTEIPYRQKLFRDLSSILVPDQTIQKIRNAFSGQIFLSYRKKDRQYANELIRRIHSIPAFQQVAIWYDEFLSSGEVWSDQIFDALRASDLFLLMVTPAMSEPGNYVIREE
;
A
#
# COMPACT_ATOMS: atom_id res chain seq x y z
N MET A 1 -10.72 -5.15 36.34
CA MET A 1 -10.70 -6.18 35.26
C MET A 1 -10.42 -5.47 33.96
N LYS A 2 -9.39 -5.88 33.21
CA LYS A 2 -9.13 -5.34 31.87
C LYS A 2 -10.25 -5.76 30.91
N LYS A 3 -10.68 -4.86 30.02
CA LYS A 3 -11.72 -5.12 29.02
C LYS A 3 -11.15 -6.04 27.95
N GLN A 4 -11.86 -7.11 27.58
CA GLN A 4 -11.53 -7.94 26.44
C GLN A 4 -12.03 -7.26 25.18
N VAL A 5 -11.15 -7.03 24.20
CA VAL A 5 -11.51 -6.45 22.91
C VAL A 5 -12.06 -7.53 22.01
N GLN A 6 -13.16 -7.23 21.31
CA GLN A 6 -13.71 -8.15 20.34
C GLN A 6 -12.84 -8.12 19.07
N PHE A 7 -12.34 -9.29 18.70
CA PHE A 7 -11.61 -9.52 17.46
C PHE A 7 -12.52 -10.22 16.47
N LEU A 8 -12.93 -9.51 15.45
CA LEU A 8 -13.92 -9.96 14.47
C LEU A 8 -13.25 -10.19 13.12
N TRP A 9 -13.92 -10.96 12.27
CA TRP A 9 -13.45 -11.25 10.92
C TRP A 9 -14.59 -11.46 9.94
N LYS A 10 -14.29 -11.28 8.64
CA LYS A 10 -15.19 -11.56 7.52
C LYS A 10 -14.40 -12.17 6.35
N VAL A 11 -15.01 -13.10 5.65
CA VAL A 11 -14.51 -13.73 4.42
C VAL A 11 -15.64 -13.75 3.38
N ASN A 12 -15.28 -13.94 2.10
CA ASN A 12 -16.24 -14.29 1.06
C ASN A 12 -16.40 -15.80 0.99
N GLY A 13 -17.65 -16.29 0.85
CA GLY A 13 -17.96 -17.71 0.73
C GLY A 13 -17.72 -18.53 2.00
N ASP A 14 -17.57 -19.84 1.84
CA ASP A 14 -17.48 -20.83 2.95
C ASP A 14 -16.02 -21.17 3.32
N PHE A 15 -15.11 -20.20 3.21
CA PHE A 15 -13.69 -20.42 3.55
C PHE A 15 -13.44 -20.26 5.05
N SER A 16 -12.52 -21.08 5.59
CA SER A 16 -11.99 -20.84 6.91
C SER A 16 -11.00 -19.65 6.87
N PRO A 17 -11.09 -18.69 7.80
CA PRO A 17 -10.16 -17.57 7.84
C PRO A 17 -8.70 -17.98 8.10
N GLN A 18 -8.47 -19.21 8.57
CA GLN A 18 -7.12 -19.76 8.78
C GLN A 18 -6.44 -20.20 7.47
N ASP A 19 -7.24 -20.51 6.45
CA ASP A 19 -6.73 -20.99 5.15
C ASP A 19 -6.48 -19.83 4.17
N LEU A 20 -6.85 -18.60 4.54
CA LEU A 20 -6.74 -17.40 3.73
C LEU A 20 -5.63 -16.47 4.23
N GLN A 21 -5.15 -15.60 3.35
CA GLN A 21 -4.30 -14.49 3.74
C GLN A 21 -5.06 -13.52 4.65
N LYS A 22 -4.41 -13.07 5.72
CA LYS A 22 -5.04 -12.27 6.78
C LYS A 22 -4.73 -10.80 6.60
N VAL A 23 -5.78 -10.01 6.44
CA VAL A 23 -5.72 -8.56 6.33
C VAL A 23 -6.35 -7.96 7.58
N PHE A 24 -5.66 -7.04 8.24
CA PHE A 24 -6.22 -6.28 9.34
C PHE A 24 -6.73 -4.92 8.85
N LEU A 25 -7.95 -4.56 9.19
CA LEU A 25 -8.59 -3.30 8.83
C LEU A 25 -8.65 -2.37 10.05
N ALA A 26 -7.71 -1.42 10.11
CA ALA A 26 -7.65 -0.39 11.14
C ALA A 26 -8.43 0.85 10.73
N GLY A 27 -9.07 1.52 11.67
CA GLY A 27 -9.79 2.77 11.41
C GLY A 27 -10.39 3.34 12.69
N HIS A 28 -10.72 4.64 12.64
CA HIS A 28 -11.37 5.31 13.77
C HIS A 28 -12.71 4.61 14.11
N PRO A 29 -13.04 4.42 15.41
CA PRO A 29 -14.27 3.72 15.82
C PRO A 29 -15.55 4.31 15.23
N SER A 30 -15.61 5.62 15.02
CA SER A 30 -16.77 6.31 14.44
C SER A 30 -16.93 6.10 12.93
N ASP A 31 -15.89 5.63 12.22
CA ASP A 31 -15.87 5.50 10.74
C ASP A 31 -16.38 4.12 10.30
N THR A 32 -17.44 3.63 10.92
CA THR A 32 -17.99 2.29 10.66
C THR A 32 -18.42 2.11 9.21
N ALA A 33 -19.04 3.13 8.61
CA ALA A 33 -19.50 3.06 7.22
C ALA A 33 -18.34 2.95 6.24
N GLN A 34 -17.27 3.74 6.42
CA GLN A 34 -16.07 3.73 5.59
C GLN A 34 -15.30 2.42 5.75
N ARG A 35 -15.21 1.89 6.98
CA ARG A 35 -14.61 0.58 7.25
C ARG A 35 -15.37 -0.53 6.54
N GLN A 36 -16.71 -0.53 6.64
CA GLN A 36 -17.53 -1.53 5.98
C GLN A 36 -17.40 -1.46 4.46
N GLN A 37 -17.46 -0.26 3.88
CA GLN A 37 -17.28 -0.05 2.44
C GLN A 37 -15.94 -0.63 1.97
N LEU A 38 -14.84 -0.26 2.62
CA LEU A 38 -13.52 -0.70 2.24
C LEU A 38 -13.33 -2.21 2.41
N MET A 39 -13.90 -2.79 3.48
CA MET A 39 -13.92 -4.24 3.69
C MET A 39 -14.60 -4.98 2.54
N GLU A 40 -15.76 -4.49 2.09
CA GLU A 40 -16.50 -5.08 0.98
C GLU A 40 -15.75 -4.96 -0.33
N GLU A 41 -15.07 -3.83 -0.56
CA GLU A 41 -14.21 -3.63 -1.73
C GLU A 41 -13.03 -4.61 -1.74
N ILE A 42 -12.32 -4.75 -0.62
CA ILE A 42 -11.19 -5.71 -0.49
C ILE A 42 -11.67 -7.13 -0.79
N LEU A 43 -12.73 -7.57 -0.12
CA LEU A 43 -13.30 -8.91 -0.29
C LEU A 43 -13.85 -9.16 -1.71
N SER A 44 -14.28 -8.10 -2.42
CA SER A 44 -14.73 -8.23 -3.81
C SER A 44 -13.59 -8.38 -4.82
N LEU A 45 -12.37 -8.01 -4.42
CA LEU A 45 -11.19 -8.00 -5.28
C LEU A 45 -10.23 -9.16 -5.01
N PHE A 46 -10.20 -9.65 -3.77
CA PHE A 46 -9.20 -10.63 -3.35
C PHE A 46 -9.76 -11.64 -2.36
N ASP A 47 -9.39 -12.92 -2.52
CA ASP A 47 -9.75 -13.98 -1.58
C ASP A 47 -8.84 -13.91 -0.35
N CYS A 48 -9.33 -13.19 0.67
CA CYS A 48 -8.64 -13.00 1.94
C CYS A 48 -9.62 -13.03 3.12
N ALA A 49 -9.09 -13.10 4.33
CA ALA A 49 -9.85 -12.89 5.56
C ALA A 49 -9.54 -11.50 6.12
N VAL A 50 -10.56 -10.66 6.25
CA VAL A 50 -10.44 -9.30 6.81
C VAL A 50 -10.79 -9.34 8.28
N PHE A 51 -9.88 -8.88 9.14
CA PHE A 51 -10.00 -8.81 10.58
C PHE A 51 -10.06 -7.37 11.06
N TRP A 52 -10.72 -7.12 12.16
CA TRP A 52 -10.74 -5.82 12.83
C TRP A 52 -11.03 -5.96 14.32
N HIS A 53 -10.67 -4.94 15.08
CA HIS A 53 -11.13 -4.82 16.47
C HIS A 53 -12.41 -3.98 16.52
N GLU A 54 -13.31 -4.37 17.41
CA GLU A 54 -14.51 -3.61 17.72
C GLU A 54 -14.45 -3.14 19.17
N ASP A 55 -14.99 -1.95 19.43
CA ASP A 55 -15.07 -1.36 20.77
C ASP A 55 -13.73 -1.25 21.52
N ILE A 56 -12.64 -0.91 20.83
CA ILE A 56 -11.40 -0.56 21.51
C ILE A 56 -11.65 0.74 22.30
N GLY A 57 -11.79 0.60 23.59
CA GLY A 57 -11.82 1.73 24.52
C GLY A 57 -10.41 2.31 24.77
N PRO A 58 -10.23 3.12 25.82
CA PRO A 58 -8.91 3.62 26.19
C PRO A 58 -7.90 2.49 26.35
N LEU A 59 -6.70 2.63 25.79
CA LEU A 59 -5.67 1.57 25.76
C LEU A 59 -5.26 1.11 27.17
N GLU A 60 -5.34 1.99 28.18
CA GLU A 60 -5.03 1.66 29.58
C GLU A 60 -5.99 0.61 30.17
N ALA A 61 -7.18 0.50 29.60
CA ALA A 61 -8.20 -0.46 30.04
C ALA A 61 -8.08 -1.84 29.37
N ILE A 62 -7.16 -2.02 28.41
CA ILE A 62 -7.05 -3.21 27.57
C ILE A 62 -5.80 -4.02 27.93
N ASP A 63 -5.83 -5.32 27.68
CA ASP A 63 -4.64 -6.15 27.72
C ASP A 63 -3.91 -6.09 26.37
N SER A 64 -2.78 -5.38 26.33
CA SER A 64 -1.98 -5.23 25.10
C SER A 64 -1.44 -6.56 24.58
N THR A 65 -1.26 -7.56 25.45
CA THR A 65 -0.76 -8.89 25.07
C THR A 65 -1.73 -9.60 24.12
N ASP A 66 -3.04 -9.49 24.37
CA ASP A 66 -4.08 -10.07 23.52
C ASP A 66 -4.13 -9.35 22.16
N LEU A 67 -4.01 -8.01 22.16
CA LEU A 67 -3.96 -7.23 20.93
C LEU A 67 -2.74 -7.61 20.09
N ASP A 68 -1.56 -7.66 20.66
CA ASP A 68 -0.32 -8.03 19.97
C ASP A 68 -0.42 -9.42 19.33
N TRP A 69 -0.98 -10.39 20.07
CA TRP A 69 -1.17 -11.75 19.57
C TRP A 69 -2.07 -11.78 18.32
N ASN A 70 -3.18 -11.05 18.34
CA ASN A 70 -4.10 -10.95 17.23
C ASN A 70 -3.45 -10.31 15.99
N LEU A 71 -2.65 -9.26 16.20
CA LEU A 71 -2.07 -8.47 15.13
C LEU A 71 -0.85 -9.12 14.47
N ARG A 72 -0.04 -9.90 15.22
CA ARG A 72 1.19 -10.55 14.69
C ARG A 72 0.96 -11.53 13.54
N GLY A 73 -0.23 -12.11 13.45
CA GLY A 73 -0.58 -13.05 12.38
C GLY A 73 -1.02 -12.39 11.07
N MET A 74 -1.10 -11.08 11.01
CA MET A 74 -1.56 -10.34 9.84
C MET A 74 -0.48 -10.20 8.79
N LYS A 75 -0.86 -10.28 7.52
CA LYS A 75 0.02 -10.09 6.36
C LYS A 75 0.01 -8.67 5.85
N LEU A 76 -1.07 -7.96 6.10
CA LEU A 76 -1.27 -6.58 5.65
C LEU A 76 -2.17 -5.85 6.64
N PHE A 77 -1.83 -4.61 6.92
CA PHE A 77 -2.71 -3.65 7.59
C PHE A 77 -3.26 -2.68 6.55
N VAL A 78 -4.57 -2.68 6.35
CA VAL A 78 -5.27 -1.64 5.60
C VAL A 78 -5.81 -0.62 6.58
N VAL A 79 -5.48 0.66 6.37
CA VAL A 79 -5.85 1.73 7.28
C VAL A 79 -6.84 2.67 6.62
N VAL A 80 -8.03 2.78 7.22
CA VAL A 80 -9.08 3.73 6.83
C VAL A 80 -8.68 5.12 7.29
N VAL A 81 -8.19 5.95 6.38
CA VAL A 81 -7.74 7.31 6.69
C VAL A 81 -8.86 8.30 6.42
N THR A 82 -9.35 8.93 7.48
CA THR A 82 -10.40 9.95 7.50
C THR A 82 -9.96 11.16 8.31
N SER A 83 -10.76 12.19 8.30
CA SER A 83 -10.55 13.34 9.20
C SER A 83 -10.62 12.95 10.67
N ASN A 84 -11.50 12.00 11.05
CA ASN A 84 -11.60 11.51 12.44
C ASN A 84 -10.33 10.74 12.83
N PHE A 85 -9.85 9.84 11.97
CA PHE A 85 -8.61 9.09 12.21
C PHE A 85 -7.41 10.02 12.45
N LEU A 86 -7.34 11.14 11.73
CA LEU A 86 -6.19 12.06 11.81
C LEU A 86 -6.28 13.07 12.96
N ARG A 87 -7.49 13.56 13.29
CA ARG A 87 -7.67 14.65 14.27
C ARG A 87 -7.86 14.17 15.68
N GLU A 88 -8.56 13.06 15.86
CA GLU A 88 -8.88 12.53 17.17
C GLU A 88 -7.82 11.51 17.62
N GLU A 89 -7.51 11.49 18.91
CA GLU A 89 -6.70 10.41 19.47
C GLU A 89 -7.50 9.11 19.45
N ASN A 90 -6.95 8.09 18.83
CA ASN A 90 -7.64 6.81 18.69
C ASN A 90 -6.66 5.63 18.64
N PRO A 91 -7.09 4.43 19.08
CA PRO A 91 -6.26 3.23 19.10
C PRO A 91 -5.77 2.77 17.74
N ALA A 92 -6.54 3.01 16.69
CA ALA A 92 -6.14 2.63 15.33
C ALA A 92 -4.86 3.37 14.89
N ARG A 93 -4.69 4.63 15.31
CA ARG A 93 -3.49 5.43 15.01
C ARG A 93 -2.37 5.19 16.01
N SER A 94 -2.67 5.32 17.33
CA SER A 94 -1.65 5.31 18.38
C SER A 94 -1.12 3.91 18.69
N TYR A 95 -1.87 2.85 18.37
CA TYR A 95 -1.51 1.47 18.65
C TYR A 95 -1.44 0.59 17.41
N GLU A 96 -2.53 0.39 16.67
CA GLU A 96 -2.59 -0.58 15.57
C GLU A 96 -1.65 -0.22 14.42
N TYR A 97 -1.71 1.03 13.95
CA TYR A 97 -0.80 1.53 12.91
C TYR A 97 0.66 1.45 13.36
N ARG A 98 0.94 1.94 14.56
CA ARG A 98 2.27 1.90 15.15
C ARG A 98 2.78 0.46 15.27
N PHE A 99 1.96 -0.46 15.77
CA PHE A 99 2.30 -1.88 15.88
C PHE A 99 2.71 -2.47 14.52
N ALA A 100 1.93 -2.21 13.47
CA ALA A 100 2.23 -2.71 12.14
C ALA A 100 3.60 -2.22 11.64
N VAL A 101 3.88 -0.92 11.76
CA VAL A 101 5.15 -0.34 11.30
C VAL A 101 6.34 -0.85 12.13
N GLU A 102 6.22 -0.90 13.46
CA GLU A 102 7.28 -1.40 14.35
C GLU A 102 7.59 -2.91 14.14
N ASN A 103 6.60 -3.68 13.71
CA ASN A 103 6.77 -5.12 13.42
C ASN A 103 7.00 -5.41 11.93
N HIS A 104 7.27 -4.39 11.10
CA HIS A 104 7.53 -4.51 9.66
C HIS A 104 6.41 -5.25 8.90
N ILE A 105 5.16 -5.13 9.36
CA ILE A 105 4.01 -5.61 8.63
C ILE A 105 3.63 -4.54 7.60
N PRO A 106 3.45 -4.89 6.32
CA PRO A 106 3.04 -3.94 5.30
C PRO A 106 1.78 -3.16 5.69
N VAL A 107 1.78 -1.85 5.45
CA VAL A 107 0.66 -0.96 5.76
C VAL A 107 0.16 -0.27 4.50
N LEU A 108 -1.11 -0.43 4.17
CA LEU A 108 -1.79 0.22 3.06
C LEU A 108 -2.79 1.26 3.58
N PRO A 109 -2.39 2.53 3.74
CA PRO A 109 -3.32 3.58 4.15
C PRO A 109 -4.14 4.06 2.96
N ILE A 110 -5.47 4.15 3.14
CA ILE A 110 -6.42 4.55 2.11
C ILE A 110 -7.19 5.78 2.58
N ALA A 111 -7.00 6.91 1.88
CA ALA A 111 -7.74 8.13 2.15
C ALA A 111 -9.17 8.01 1.62
N MET A 112 -10.13 8.02 2.52
CA MET A 112 -11.56 7.98 2.20
C MET A 112 -12.14 9.37 1.92
N GLU A 113 -11.37 10.42 2.14
CA GLU A 113 -11.72 11.83 1.93
C GLU A 113 -10.60 12.53 1.15
N PRO A 114 -10.90 13.54 0.33
CA PRO A 114 -9.88 14.28 -0.42
C PRO A 114 -9.04 15.18 0.48
N GLY A 115 -7.79 15.44 0.09
CA GLY A 115 -6.93 16.46 0.71
C GLY A 115 -6.33 16.09 2.06
N LEU A 116 -6.25 14.80 2.40
CA LEU A 116 -5.72 14.34 3.68
C LEU A 116 -4.20 14.10 3.68
N GLU A 117 -3.51 14.19 2.55
CA GLU A 117 -2.14 13.73 2.37
C GLU A 117 -1.14 14.45 3.27
N GLU A 118 -1.19 15.79 3.30
CA GLU A 118 -0.28 16.58 4.13
C GLU A 118 -0.56 16.36 5.62
N THR A 119 -1.84 16.29 5.98
CA THR A 119 -2.26 16.04 7.37
C THR A 119 -1.84 14.64 7.80
N PHE A 120 -2.03 13.64 6.93
CA PHE A 120 -1.57 12.26 7.19
C PHE A 120 -0.06 12.24 7.43
N ALA A 121 0.74 12.80 6.53
CA ALA A 121 2.18 12.82 6.66
C ALA A 121 2.63 13.48 7.98
N GLN A 122 2.06 14.63 8.34
CA GLN A 122 2.38 15.34 9.58
C GLN A 122 1.96 14.56 10.84
N GLN A 123 0.76 13.99 10.87
CA GLN A 123 0.25 13.27 12.02
C GLN A 123 0.97 11.93 12.23
N MET A 124 1.29 11.22 11.15
CA MET A 124 2.02 9.94 11.25
C MET A 124 3.48 10.14 11.67
N GLU A 125 4.13 11.24 11.27
CA GLU A 125 5.47 11.59 11.73
C GLU A 125 5.52 11.85 13.26
N GLN A 126 4.40 12.29 13.86
CA GLN A 126 4.28 12.44 15.32
C GLN A 126 4.12 11.08 16.04
N VAL A 127 3.56 10.08 15.38
CA VAL A 127 3.45 8.71 15.92
C VAL A 127 4.81 8.02 15.93
N GLY A 128 5.62 8.25 14.90
CA GLY A 128 6.99 7.75 14.84
C GLY A 128 7.79 8.28 13.65
N PRO A 129 9.12 8.35 13.74
CA PRO A 129 9.98 8.89 12.70
C PRO A 129 9.84 8.09 11.39
N GLY A 130 9.54 8.78 10.30
CA GLY A 130 9.40 8.18 8.98
C GLY A 130 8.03 7.56 8.69
N TYR A 131 7.12 7.50 9.66
CA TYR A 131 5.78 6.91 9.45
C TYR A 131 4.91 7.72 8.49
N GLY A 132 5.13 9.03 8.39
CA GLY A 132 4.46 9.91 7.42
C GLY A 132 4.94 9.74 5.97
N LYS A 133 6.00 8.96 5.72
CA LYS A 133 6.52 8.68 4.37
C LYS A 133 5.82 7.52 3.67
N ILE A 134 4.96 6.77 4.38
CA ILE A 134 4.19 5.67 3.80
C ILE A 134 3.20 6.24 2.78
N GLN A 135 3.21 5.68 1.57
CA GLN A 135 2.40 6.20 0.48
C GLN A 135 0.91 5.94 0.70
N LEU A 136 0.12 7.01 0.64
CA LEU A 136 -1.32 7.01 0.80
C LEU A 136 -2.02 6.71 -0.54
N LEU A 137 -2.89 5.69 -0.58
CA LEU A 137 -3.79 5.45 -1.69
C LEU A 137 -5.05 6.30 -1.52
N ARG A 138 -5.46 7.02 -2.56
CA ARG A 138 -6.72 7.78 -2.55
C ARG A 138 -7.86 6.92 -3.04
N HIS A 139 -8.91 6.84 -2.23
CA HIS A 139 -10.17 6.25 -2.64
C HIS A 139 -10.82 7.15 -3.71
N GLU A 140 -11.38 6.55 -4.76
CA GLU A 140 -12.09 7.26 -5.84
C GLU A 140 -11.35 8.48 -6.41
N GLU A 141 -10.11 8.31 -6.78
CA GLU A 141 -9.30 9.37 -7.39
C GLU A 141 -9.92 9.78 -8.74
N THR A 142 -10.69 10.87 -8.73
CA THR A 142 -11.45 11.38 -9.89
C THR A 142 -10.58 12.13 -10.89
N SER A 143 -9.30 12.33 -10.63
CA SER A 143 -8.52 13.18 -11.52
C SER A 143 -7.06 12.78 -11.66
N ARG A 144 -6.60 12.68 -12.89
CA ARG A 144 -5.23 12.77 -13.36
C ARG A 144 -4.39 11.48 -13.36
N THR A 145 -4.86 10.33 -12.90
CA THR A 145 -4.16 9.07 -13.11
C THR A 145 -4.95 8.20 -14.08
N GLU A 146 -4.27 7.63 -15.07
CA GLU A 146 -4.87 6.75 -16.07
C GLU A 146 -5.38 5.44 -15.48
N ILE A 147 -4.92 5.08 -14.26
CA ILE A 147 -5.28 3.83 -13.59
C ILE A 147 -6.40 4.09 -12.57
N PRO A 148 -7.57 3.46 -12.71
CA PRO A 148 -8.65 3.57 -11.73
C PRO A 148 -8.26 3.05 -10.34
N TYR A 149 -8.84 3.65 -9.29
CA TYR A 149 -8.62 3.26 -7.89
C TYR A 149 -8.71 1.74 -7.67
N ARG A 150 -9.75 1.07 -8.18
CA ARG A 150 -9.92 -0.38 -8.00
C ARG A 150 -8.77 -1.21 -8.59
N GLN A 151 -8.17 -0.76 -9.69
CA GLN A 151 -7.02 -1.44 -10.27
C GLN A 151 -5.76 -1.24 -9.42
N LYS A 152 -5.57 -0.05 -8.86
CA LYS A 152 -4.48 0.22 -7.92
C LYS A 152 -4.63 -0.63 -6.66
N LEU A 153 -5.83 -0.63 -6.05
CA LEU A 153 -6.12 -1.43 -4.87
C LEU A 153 -5.87 -2.93 -5.14
N PHE A 154 -6.37 -3.46 -6.25
CA PHE A 154 -6.13 -4.87 -6.62
C PHE A 154 -4.64 -5.17 -6.79
N ARG A 155 -3.89 -4.28 -7.45
CA ARG A 155 -2.45 -4.43 -7.62
C ARG A 155 -1.72 -4.44 -6.28
N ASP A 156 -2.04 -3.48 -5.40
CA ASP A 156 -1.38 -3.34 -4.10
C ASP A 156 -1.70 -4.53 -3.19
N LEU A 157 -2.95 -5.00 -3.16
CA LEU A 157 -3.34 -6.23 -2.47
C LEU A 157 -2.60 -7.46 -3.04
N SER A 158 -2.53 -7.58 -4.36
CA SER A 158 -1.87 -8.72 -5.01
C SER A 158 -0.37 -8.74 -4.74
N SER A 159 0.30 -7.59 -4.71
CA SER A 159 1.74 -7.50 -4.45
C SER A 159 2.12 -7.99 -3.06
N ILE A 160 1.23 -7.84 -2.07
CA ILE A 160 1.49 -8.17 -0.67
C ILE A 160 0.94 -9.56 -0.30
N LEU A 161 -0.26 -9.89 -0.81
CA LEU A 161 -0.98 -11.11 -0.39
C LEU A 161 -0.67 -12.33 -1.27
N VAL A 162 -0.11 -12.14 -2.47
CA VAL A 162 0.32 -13.28 -3.30
C VAL A 162 1.56 -13.94 -2.69
N PRO A 163 1.59 -15.27 -2.53
CA PRO A 163 2.76 -15.97 -1.98
C PRO A 163 4.03 -15.74 -2.80
N ASP A 164 5.16 -15.56 -2.14
CA ASP A 164 6.49 -15.33 -2.76
C ASP A 164 6.83 -16.34 -3.87
N GLN A 165 6.45 -17.60 -3.72
CA GLN A 165 6.65 -18.64 -4.73
C GLN A 165 5.93 -18.33 -6.05
N THR A 166 4.75 -17.71 -5.99
CA THR A 166 3.99 -17.30 -7.17
C THR A 166 4.64 -16.10 -7.82
N ILE A 167 5.10 -15.13 -7.03
CA ILE A 167 5.85 -13.96 -7.49
C ILE A 167 7.14 -14.41 -8.21
N GLN A 168 7.88 -15.36 -7.64
CA GLN A 168 9.09 -15.89 -8.27
C GLN A 168 8.79 -16.62 -9.59
N LYS A 169 7.69 -17.37 -9.67
CA LYS A 169 7.27 -18.02 -10.93
C LYS A 169 6.93 -16.98 -12.00
N ILE A 170 6.26 -15.89 -11.64
CA ILE A 170 5.95 -14.79 -12.55
C ILE A 170 7.25 -14.10 -13.00
N ARG A 171 8.17 -13.77 -12.08
CA ARG A 171 9.47 -13.17 -12.41
C ARG A 171 10.28 -14.04 -13.36
N ASN A 172 10.33 -15.34 -13.11
CA ASN A 172 11.06 -16.30 -13.95
C ASN A 172 10.43 -16.49 -15.35
N ALA A 173 9.20 -15.99 -15.56
CA ALA A 173 8.57 -15.98 -16.88
C ALA A 173 9.07 -14.85 -17.78
N PHE A 174 9.78 -13.86 -17.23
CA PHE A 174 10.38 -12.77 -18.00
C PHE A 174 11.86 -13.06 -18.33
N SER A 175 12.28 -12.67 -19.53
CA SER A 175 13.65 -12.85 -19.99
C SER A 175 14.64 -11.81 -19.45
N GLY A 176 14.16 -10.78 -18.77
CA GLY A 176 14.94 -9.71 -18.15
C GLY A 176 14.04 -8.62 -17.60
N GLN A 177 14.61 -7.75 -16.78
CA GLN A 177 13.93 -6.61 -16.16
C GLN A 177 14.65 -5.30 -16.44
N ILE A 178 13.92 -4.30 -16.93
CA ILE A 178 14.39 -2.94 -17.17
C ILE A 178 13.79 -2.01 -16.11
N PHE A 179 14.62 -1.21 -15.45
CA PHE A 179 14.16 -0.09 -14.66
C PHE A 179 14.12 1.15 -15.56
N LEU A 180 12.94 1.71 -15.81
CA LEU A 180 12.75 2.93 -16.60
C LEU A 180 12.60 4.12 -15.65
N SER A 181 13.63 4.96 -15.63
CA SER A 181 13.64 6.22 -14.89
C SER A 181 13.27 7.38 -15.80
N TYR A 182 12.33 8.21 -15.40
CA TYR A 182 11.90 9.39 -16.14
C TYR A 182 11.23 10.41 -15.22
N ARG A 183 11.14 11.64 -15.68
CA ARG A 183 10.41 12.67 -14.94
C ARG A 183 8.90 12.48 -15.10
N LYS A 184 8.15 12.48 -14.01
CA LYS A 184 6.70 12.19 -13.95
C LYS A 184 5.85 12.98 -14.95
N LYS A 185 6.23 14.21 -15.29
CA LYS A 185 5.54 15.01 -16.31
C LYS A 185 5.81 14.54 -17.75
N ASP A 186 6.81 13.68 -17.96
CA ASP A 186 7.16 13.09 -19.27
C ASP A 186 6.55 11.71 -19.48
N ARG A 187 5.57 11.33 -18.64
CA ARG A 187 4.89 10.03 -18.67
C ARG A 187 4.39 9.63 -20.08
N GLN A 188 3.89 10.57 -20.85
CA GLN A 188 3.43 10.28 -22.21
C GLN A 188 4.56 9.72 -23.09
N TYR A 189 5.76 10.27 -22.99
CA TYR A 189 6.93 9.78 -23.71
C TYR A 189 7.42 8.44 -23.18
N ALA A 190 7.35 8.23 -21.85
CA ALA A 190 7.68 6.95 -21.25
C ALA A 190 6.75 5.84 -21.73
N ASN A 191 5.44 6.08 -21.78
CA ASN A 191 4.45 5.12 -22.28
C ASN A 191 4.67 4.80 -23.76
N GLU A 192 5.03 5.78 -24.58
CA GLU A 192 5.37 5.55 -25.99
C GLU A 192 6.65 4.70 -26.12
N LEU A 193 7.67 4.97 -25.32
CA LEU A 193 8.91 4.20 -25.27
C LEU A 193 8.65 2.74 -24.90
N ILE A 194 7.86 2.51 -23.83
CA ILE A 194 7.46 1.16 -23.40
C ILE A 194 6.76 0.40 -24.54
N ARG A 195 5.79 1.04 -25.21
CA ARG A 195 5.11 0.42 -26.37
C ARG A 195 6.06 0.06 -27.48
N ARG A 196 7.03 0.93 -27.78
CA ARG A 196 8.06 0.67 -28.80
C ARG A 196 8.97 -0.49 -28.42
N ILE A 197 9.43 -0.55 -27.17
CA ILE A 197 10.25 -1.67 -26.69
C ILE A 197 9.49 -2.98 -26.87
N HIS A 198 8.25 -3.06 -26.39
CA HIS A 198 7.42 -4.27 -26.49
C HIS A 198 6.96 -4.60 -27.93
N SER A 199 7.06 -3.66 -28.88
CA SER A 199 6.79 -3.95 -30.30
C SER A 199 7.92 -4.74 -30.97
N ILE A 200 9.10 -4.82 -30.34
CA ILE A 200 10.25 -5.56 -30.83
C ILE A 200 10.14 -7.01 -30.33
N PRO A 201 10.08 -8.03 -31.20
CA PRO A 201 9.86 -9.42 -30.79
C PRO A 201 10.82 -9.94 -29.71
N ALA A 202 12.09 -9.53 -29.76
CA ALA A 202 13.11 -9.92 -28.76
C ALA A 202 12.85 -9.35 -27.37
N PHE A 203 12.05 -8.30 -27.23
CA PHE A 203 11.79 -7.61 -25.96
C PHE A 203 10.35 -7.77 -25.47
N GLN A 204 9.52 -8.57 -26.12
CA GLN A 204 8.13 -8.80 -25.69
C GLN A 204 8.01 -9.44 -24.30
N GLN A 205 9.02 -10.21 -23.89
CA GLN A 205 9.07 -10.88 -22.59
C GLN A 205 10.00 -10.18 -21.58
N VAL A 206 10.29 -8.90 -21.79
CA VAL A 206 11.07 -8.10 -20.83
C VAL A 206 10.10 -7.33 -19.94
N ALA A 207 10.28 -7.46 -18.61
CA ALA A 207 9.54 -6.64 -17.66
C ALA A 207 10.14 -5.22 -17.64
N ILE A 208 9.27 -4.20 -17.68
CA ILE A 208 9.70 -2.80 -17.55
C ILE A 208 9.07 -2.24 -16.28
N TRP A 209 9.91 -1.94 -15.28
CA TRP A 209 9.49 -1.29 -14.06
C TRP A 209 9.60 0.24 -14.21
N TYR A 210 8.58 0.98 -13.78
CA TYR A 210 8.52 2.44 -13.79
C TYR A 210 7.58 2.94 -12.69
N ASP A 211 7.49 4.24 -12.45
CA ASP A 211 6.81 4.85 -11.29
C ASP A 211 5.33 4.46 -11.09
N GLU A 212 4.65 3.97 -12.10
CA GLU A 212 3.29 3.43 -11.94
C GLU A 212 3.21 2.11 -11.17
N PHE A 213 4.34 1.42 -11.00
CA PHE A 213 4.43 0.19 -10.18
C PHE A 213 4.71 0.46 -8.70
N LEU A 214 4.81 1.73 -8.28
CA LEU A 214 4.90 2.07 -6.87
C LEU A 214 3.62 1.64 -6.15
N SER A 215 3.79 0.76 -5.16
CA SER A 215 2.68 0.27 -4.34
C SER A 215 2.39 1.27 -3.22
N SER A 216 1.10 1.49 -2.94
CA SER A 216 0.71 2.22 -1.73
C SER A 216 1.06 1.40 -0.49
N GLY A 217 1.31 2.07 0.63
CA GLY A 217 1.60 1.38 1.89
C GLY A 217 3.07 1.07 2.17
N GLU A 218 3.99 1.38 1.24
CA GLU A 218 5.42 1.26 1.46
C GLU A 218 6.12 2.62 1.35
N VAL A 219 7.35 2.70 1.87
CA VAL A 219 8.21 3.88 1.68
C VAL A 219 8.68 3.88 0.25
N TRP A 220 8.28 4.87 -0.54
CA TRP A 220 8.50 4.88 -1.97
C TRP A 220 9.98 4.86 -2.40
N SER A 221 10.88 5.42 -1.61
CA SER A 221 12.33 5.32 -1.84
C SER A 221 12.81 3.88 -1.82
N ASP A 222 12.31 3.06 -0.90
CA ASP A 222 12.74 1.68 -0.73
C ASP A 222 12.27 0.83 -1.90
N GLN A 223 11.04 1.04 -2.37
CA GLN A 223 10.52 0.37 -3.57
C GLN A 223 11.34 0.68 -4.82
N ILE A 224 11.75 1.94 -4.99
CA ILE A 224 12.62 2.36 -6.10
C ILE A 224 13.98 1.65 -6.01
N PHE A 225 14.62 1.66 -4.85
CA PHE A 225 15.92 1.01 -4.66
C PHE A 225 15.85 -0.51 -4.84
N ASP A 226 14.78 -1.15 -4.39
CA ASP A 226 14.60 -2.60 -4.56
C ASP A 226 14.34 -2.95 -6.03
N ALA A 227 13.51 -2.18 -6.73
CA ALA A 227 13.29 -2.36 -8.17
C ALA A 227 14.57 -2.12 -8.98
N LEU A 228 15.33 -1.09 -8.63
CA LEU A 228 16.61 -0.76 -9.26
C LEU A 228 17.62 -1.90 -9.09
N ARG A 229 17.77 -2.44 -7.87
CA ARG A 229 18.68 -3.56 -7.58
C ARG A 229 18.26 -4.87 -8.27
N ALA A 230 16.95 -5.06 -8.47
CA ALA A 230 16.40 -6.25 -9.11
C ALA A 230 16.44 -6.18 -10.65
N SER A 231 16.79 -5.02 -11.23
CA SER A 231 16.77 -4.82 -12.68
C SER A 231 18.11 -5.14 -13.32
N ASP A 232 18.05 -5.74 -14.51
CA ASP A 232 19.22 -6.07 -15.34
C ASP A 232 19.73 -4.84 -16.12
N LEU A 233 18.86 -3.88 -16.37
CA LEU A 233 19.17 -2.66 -17.13
C LEU A 233 18.46 -1.45 -16.50
N PHE A 234 19.23 -0.39 -16.28
CA PHE A 234 18.74 0.94 -15.97
C PHE A 234 18.61 1.78 -17.24
N LEU A 235 17.41 2.24 -17.54
CA LEU A 235 17.12 3.08 -18.70
C LEU A 235 16.67 4.46 -18.23
N LEU A 236 17.52 5.47 -18.42
CA LEU A 236 17.20 6.86 -18.10
C LEU A 236 16.66 7.58 -19.33
N MET A 237 15.44 8.07 -19.27
CA MET A 237 14.85 8.90 -20.32
C MET A 237 15.19 10.37 -20.07
N VAL A 238 16.11 10.91 -20.87
CA VAL A 238 16.57 12.30 -20.76
C VAL A 238 15.71 13.21 -21.64
N THR A 239 15.06 14.18 -21.01
CA THR A 239 14.24 15.20 -21.67
C THR A 239 14.65 16.60 -21.19
N PRO A 240 14.22 17.68 -21.86
CA PRO A 240 14.44 19.05 -21.37
C PRO A 240 13.90 19.26 -19.94
N ALA A 241 12.87 18.53 -19.56
CA ALA A 241 12.29 18.58 -18.23
C ALA A 241 13.24 18.08 -17.13
N MET A 242 14.22 17.25 -17.46
CA MET A 242 15.21 16.75 -16.49
C MET A 242 16.06 17.85 -15.87
N SER A 243 16.34 18.94 -16.60
CA SER A 243 17.13 20.08 -16.11
C SER A 243 16.36 21.06 -15.22
N GLU A 244 15.06 20.86 -15.00
CA GLU A 244 14.29 21.75 -14.15
C GLU A 244 14.57 21.52 -12.65
N PRO A 245 14.53 22.60 -11.82
CA PRO A 245 14.72 22.48 -10.38
C PRO A 245 13.74 21.53 -9.69
N GLY A 246 14.20 20.85 -8.63
CA GLY A 246 13.36 19.93 -7.84
C GLY A 246 13.14 18.57 -8.50
N ASN A 247 14.01 18.18 -9.41
CA ASN A 247 13.97 16.87 -10.05
C ASN A 247 14.51 15.79 -9.10
N TYR A 248 13.64 14.88 -8.68
CA TYR A 248 13.98 13.75 -7.83
C TYR A 248 14.92 12.76 -8.54
N VAL A 249 14.64 12.45 -9.80
CA VAL A 249 15.40 11.47 -10.60
C VAL A 249 16.90 11.77 -10.61
N ILE A 250 17.29 13.02 -10.82
CA ILE A 250 18.74 13.40 -10.81
C ILE A 250 19.36 13.28 -9.42
N ARG A 251 18.55 13.44 -8.37
CA ARG A 251 19.09 13.52 -7.01
C ARG A 251 19.16 12.17 -6.32
N GLU A 252 18.23 11.27 -6.59
CA GLU A 252 18.02 10.04 -5.81
C GLU A 252 18.18 8.74 -6.64
N GLU A 253 17.98 8.79 -7.97
CA GLU A 253 18.13 7.65 -8.88
C GLU A 253 19.42 7.75 -9.71
#